data_d54982fea6cdf27884851927398ae77d
#
_entry.id   d54982fea6cdf27884851927398ae77d
#
_cell.length_a   1.000
_cell.length_b   1.000
_cell.length_c   1.000
_cell.angle_alpha   90.00
_cell.angle_beta   90.00
_cell.angle_gamma   90.00
#
_symmetry.space_group_name_H-M   'P 1'
#
loop_
_entity.id
_entity.type
_entity.pdbx_description
1 polymer ?
#
loop_
_entity_poly.entity_id
_entity_poly.type
_entity_poly.pdbx_seq_one_letter_code
_entity_poly.pdbx_strand_id
1 'polypeptide(L)'
;MNQTATITYFNTARVFRALVVLIPFFLAATPAQAKRAAPKEVPPVVASSIEYSAPHEAMGFVVATDTVSRKELWRERIYTVRVDPALERDVQDVFITSLVIEKGTLIITNERGDRYALDLATRKVTKSKSK
;
A
#
# COMPACT_ATOMS: atom_id res chain seq x y z
N MET A 1 -62.86 -76.98 29.10
CA MET A 1 -62.44 -75.85 29.94
C MET A 1 -61.26 -75.18 29.23
N ASN A 2 -61.60 -74.18 28.45
CA ASN A 2 -60.58 -73.42 27.66
C ASN A 2 -60.29 -72.07 28.32
N GLN A 3 -59.10 -71.92 28.78
CA GLN A 3 -58.64 -70.62 29.23
C GLN A 3 -57.90 -69.93 28.12
N THR A 4 -58.50 -68.87 27.56
CA THR A 4 -57.91 -68.04 26.53
C THR A 4 -56.99 -67.00 27.21
N ALA A 5 -55.69 -67.10 27.00
CA ALA A 5 -54.71 -66.17 27.47
C ALA A 5 -54.68 -64.99 26.53
N THR A 6 -55.07 -63.81 27.03
CA THR A 6 -54.95 -62.51 26.31
C THR A 6 -53.55 -61.96 26.46
N ILE A 7 -52.83 -61.90 25.38
CA ILE A 7 -51.48 -61.29 25.35
C ILE A 7 -51.63 -59.79 25.07
N THR A 8 -51.34 -58.96 26.08
CA THR A 8 -51.29 -57.49 25.93
C THR A 8 -49.92 -57.08 25.42
N TYR A 9 -49.90 -56.54 24.21
CA TYR A 9 -48.67 -55.96 23.66
C TYR A 9 -48.51 -54.55 24.18
N PHE A 10 -47.46 -54.29 24.99
CA PHE A 10 -47.02 -52.95 25.33
C PHE A 10 -46.22 -52.39 24.18
N ASN A 11 -46.77 -51.40 23.49
CA ASN A 11 -46.10 -50.66 22.44
C ASN A 11 -45.30 -49.50 23.07
N THR A 12 -44.02 -49.75 23.37
CA THR A 12 -43.11 -48.68 23.83
C THR A 12 -42.58 -47.90 22.65
N ALA A 13 -43.31 -46.85 22.28
CA ALA A 13 -42.83 -45.87 21.32
C ALA A 13 -41.62 -45.13 21.93
N ARG A 14 -40.40 -45.51 21.51
CA ARG A 14 -39.17 -44.77 21.81
C ARG A 14 -39.15 -43.48 20.99
N VAL A 15 -39.49 -42.36 21.65
CA VAL A 15 -39.34 -41.04 21.09
C VAL A 15 -37.85 -40.67 21.08
N PHE A 16 -37.19 -40.86 19.93
CA PHE A 16 -35.85 -40.32 19.70
C PHE A 16 -35.98 -38.80 19.57
N ARG A 17 -35.68 -38.04 20.65
CA ARG A 17 -35.43 -36.60 20.57
C ARG A 17 -34.10 -36.39 19.88
N ALA A 18 -34.12 -36.05 18.59
CA ALA A 18 -32.96 -35.57 17.87
C ALA A 18 -32.60 -34.18 18.43
N LEU A 19 -31.51 -34.11 19.18
CA LEU A 19 -30.89 -32.86 19.62
C LEU A 19 -30.19 -32.24 18.41
N VAL A 20 -30.84 -31.31 17.73
CA VAL A 20 -30.23 -30.51 16.67
C VAL A 20 -29.34 -29.48 17.35
N VAL A 21 -28.02 -29.74 17.41
CA VAL A 21 -27.02 -28.78 17.85
C VAL A 21 -26.78 -27.80 16.69
N LEU A 22 -27.40 -26.63 16.76
CA LEU A 22 -27.11 -25.51 15.88
C LEU A 22 -25.74 -24.95 16.28
N ILE A 23 -24.69 -25.33 15.53
CA ILE A 23 -23.36 -24.70 15.64
C ILE A 23 -23.45 -23.38 14.91
N PRO A 24 -23.33 -22.20 15.60
CA PRO A 24 -23.24 -20.91 14.90
C PRO A 24 -21.90 -20.89 14.17
N PHE A 25 -21.95 -20.96 12.84
CA PHE A 25 -20.81 -20.73 11.97
C PHE A 25 -20.46 -19.23 12.04
N PHE A 26 -19.57 -18.85 12.97
CA PHE A 26 -18.99 -17.53 12.98
C PHE A 26 -18.13 -17.41 11.71
N LEU A 27 -18.67 -16.79 10.65
CA LEU A 27 -17.88 -16.26 9.57
C LEU A 27 -17.01 -15.13 10.16
N ALA A 28 -15.79 -15.44 10.52
CA ALA A 28 -14.77 -14.43 10.77
C ALA A 28 -14.53 -13.71 9.44
N ALA A 29 -15.18 -12.57 9.25
CA ALA A 29 -14.86 -11.65 8.18
C ALA A 29 -13.44 -11.12 8.47
N THR A 30 -12.43 -11.70 7.81
CA THR A 30 -11.10 -11.10 7.77
C THR A 30 -11.25 -9.74 7.10
N PRO A 31 -10.86 -8.63 7.77
CA PRO A 31 -10.85 -7.33 7.11
C PRO A 31 -9.91 -7.44 5.92
N ALA A 32 -10.44 -7.35 4.72
CA ALA A 32 -9.63 -7.19 3.52
C ALA A 32 -8.92 -5.85 3.69
N GLN A 33 -7.64 -5.87 4.03
CA GLN A 33 -6.80 -4.68 4.03
C GLN A 33 -6.73 -4.20 2.59
N ALA A 34 -7.42 -3.09 2.33
CA ALA A 34 -7.36 -2.44 1.04
C ALA A 34 -5.91 -1.99 0.81
N LYS A 35 -5.25 -2.56 -0.21
CA LYS A 35 -3.93 -2.09 -0.64
C LYS A 35 -4.00 -0.60 -0.90
N ARG A 36 -3.07 0.15 -0.31
CA ARG A 36 -2.96 1.58 -0.56
C ARG A 36 -2.64 1.80 -2.04
N ALA A 37 -3.50 2.51 -2.75
CA ALA A 37 -3.19 2.94 -4.10
C ALA A 37 -2.05 3.99 -4.06
N ALA A 38 -1.02 3.81 -4.90
CA ALA A 38 -0.01 4.84 -5.09
C ALA A 38 -0.68 6.13 -5.60
N PRO A 39 -0.22 7.32 -5.17
CA PRO A 39 -0.72 8.58 -5.71
C PRO A 39 -0.39 8.67 -7.21
N LYS A 40 -1.03 9.61 -7.90
CA LYS A 40 -0.65 9.91 -9.28
C LYS A 40 0.80 10.40 -9.32
N GLU A 41 1.59 9.91 -10.28
CA GLU A 41 2.94 10.42 -10.50
C GLU A 41 2.94 11.93 -10.73
N VAL A 42 3.92 12.59 -10.15
CA VAL A 42 4.13 14.02 -10.37
C VAL A 42 4.58 14.27 -11.82
N PRO A 43 3.98 15.25 -12.52
CA PRO A 43 4.44 15.59 -13.86
C PRO A 43 5.92 15.98 -13.85
N PRO A 44 6.70 15.54 -14.84
CA PRO A 44 8.09 15.95 -14.96
C PRO A 44 8.20 17.45 -15.22
N VAL A 45 9.33 18.04 -14.83
CA VAL A 45 9.65 19.45 -15.11
C VAL A 45 10.86 19.54 -16.01
N VAL A 46 10.90 20.52 -16.91
CA VAL A 46 11.97 20.67 -17.91
C VAL A 46 12.71 21.98 -17.71
N ALA A 47 14.03 21.93 -17.74
CA ALA A 47 14.88 23.09 -17.84
C ALA A 47 16.15 22.77 -18.65
N SER A 48 16.59 23.68 -19.53
CA SER A 48 17.82 23.55 -20.32
C SER A 48 17.94 22.20 -21.06
N SER A 49 16.86 21.76 -21.71
CA SER A 49 16.75 20.47 -22.43
C SER A 49 16.94 19.24 -21.56
N ILE A 50 16.78 19.38 -20.25
CA ILE A 50 16.80 18.27 -19.31
C ILE A 50 15.40 18.15 -18.66
N GLU A 51 14.85 16.94 -18.72
CA GLU A 51 13.62 16.56 -18.04
C GLU A 51 13.96 15.94 -16.69
N TYR A 52 13.36 16.47 -15.63
CA TYR A 52 13.49 15.94 -14.27
C TYR A 52 12.19 15.25 -13.88
N SER A 53 12.25 13.98 -13.54
CA SER A 53 11.12 13.15 -13.16
C SER A 53 11.36 12.45 -11.83
N ALA A 54 10.29 11.98 -11.21
CA ALA A 54 10.33 11.20 -9.98
C ALA A 54 9.46 9.95 -10.14
N PRO A 55 9.95 8.93 -10.85
CA PRO A 55 9.18 7.72 -11.13
C PRO A 55 8.95 6.92 -9.85
N HIS A 56 7.77 6.32 -9.71
CA HIS A 56 7.38 5.55 -8.52
C HIS A 56 8.28 4.32 -8.30
N GLU A 57 8.78 3.69 -9.38
CA GLU A 57 9.70 2.55 -9.32
C GLU A 57 11.04 2.91 -8.67
N ALA A 58 11.40 4.20 -8.73
CA ALA A 58 12.60 4.75 -8.10
C ALA A 58 12.23 5.67 -6.93
N MET A 59 11.45 5.17 -5.99
CA MET A 59 10.97 5.93 -4.83
C MET A 59 12.10 6.68 -4.12
N GLY A 60 11.91 7.98 -3.92
CA GLY A 60 12.90 8.84 -3.27
C GLY A 60 14.06 9.28 -4.16
N PHE A 61 14.00 9.01 -5.47
CA PHE A 61 14.97 9.49 -6.45
C PHE A 61 14.35 10.53 -7.38
N VAL A 62 15.22 11.38 -7.90
CA VAL A 62 14.97 12.21 -9.08
C VAL A 62 15.85 11.69 -10.20
N VAL A 63 15.29 11.61 -11.39
CA VAL A 63 15.96 11.18 -12.62
C VAL A 63 16.02 12.35 -13.57
N ALA A 64 17.21 12.65 -14.11
CA ALA A 64 17.42 13.63 -15.16
C ALA A 64 17.63 12.93 -16.50
N THR A 65 16.84 13.29 -17.48
CA THR A 65 16.83 12.70 -18.82
C THR A 65 17.03 13.80 -19.85
N ASP A 66 17.91 13.60 -20.80
CA ASP A 66 18.04 14.48 -21.96
C ASP A 66 16.78 14.41 -22.82
N THR A 67 16.18 15.57 -23.13
CA THR A 67 14.90 15.61 -23.84
C THR A 67 14.98 15.20 -25.29
N VAL A 68 16.17 15.30 -25.91
CA VAL A 68 16.41 14.98 -27.32
C VAL A 68 16.79 13.53 -27.50
N SER A 69 17.84 13.07 -26.80
CA SER A 69 18.32 11.69 -26.91
C SER A 69 17.52 10.68 -26.11
N ARG A 70 16.67 11.15 -25.17
CA ARG A 70 15.90 10.34 -24.21
C ARG A 70 16.77 9.47 -23.32
N LYS A 71 18.03 9.80 -23.16
CA LYS A 71 18.97 9.07 -22.30
C LYS A 71 18.95 9.65 -20.88
N GLU A 72 18.96 8.76 -19.89
CA GLU A 72 19.21 9.15 -18.51
C GLU A 72 20.63 9.72 -18.40
N LEU A 73 20.72 10.95 -17.90
CA LEU A 73 21.99 11.64 -17.66
C LEU A 73 22.53 11.30 -16.28
N TRP A 74 21.63 11.32 -15.29
CA TRP A 74 21.97 10.98 -13.92
C TRP A 74 20.69 10.71 -13.12
N ARG A 75 20.89 10.11 -11.95
CA ARG A 75 19.87 9.81 -10.96
C ARG A 75 20.40 10.19 -9.59
N GLU A 76 19.61 10.94 -8.80
CA GLU A 76 20.02 11.41 -7.49
C GLU A 76 19.03 10.97 -6.42
N ARG A 77 19.54 10.44 -5.30
CA ARG A 77 18.71 10.05 -4.16
C ARG A 77 18.41 11.26 -3.30
N ILE A 78 17.15 11.59 -3.16
CA ILE A 78 16.65 12.72 -2.39
C ILE A 78 16.46 12.35 -0.92
N TYR A 79 15.86 11.17 -0.68
CA TYR A 79 15.66 10.62 0.66
C TYR A 79 15.59 9.11 0.64
N THR A 80 15.71 8.53 1.84
CA THR A 80 15.52 7.08 2.06
C THR A 80 14.34 6.89 3.02
N VAL A 81 13.46 5.97 2.68
CA VAL A 81 12.39 5.52 3.58
C VAL A 81 12.91 4.32 4.38
N ARG A 82 12.86 4.43 5.72
CA ARG A 82 13.14 3.27 6.57
C ARG A 82 11.91 2.38 6.54
N VAL A 83 12.09 1.15 6.08
CA VAL A 83 11.03 0.14 6.02
C VAL A 83 11.08 -0.70 7.28
N ASP A 84 9.94 -0.85 7.96
CA ASP A 84 9.76 -1.78 9.07
C ASP A 84 9.34 -3.14 8.49
N PRO A 85 10.11 -4.22 8.69
CA PRO A 85 9.76 -5.53 8.15
C PRO A 85 8.50 -6.15 8.79
N ALA A 86 8.02 -5.61 9.91
CA ALA A 86 6.78 -6.06 10.56
C ALA A 86 5.51 -5.47 9.92
N LEU A 87 5.65 -4.48 9.03
CA LEU A 87 4.54 -3.82 8.36
C LEU A 87 4.52 -4.13 6.86
N GLU A 88 3.34 -4.07 6.25
CA GLU A 88 3.22 -4.18 4.80
C GLU A 88 4.02 -3.05 4.11
N ARG A 89 4.67 -3.37 3.00
CA ARG A 89 5.58 -2.45 2.33
C ARG A 89 4.86 -1.25 1.71
N ASP A 90 3.72 -1.49 1.08
CA ASP A 90 2.94 -0.46 0.37
C ASP A 90 2.40 0.64 1.28
N VAL A 91 2.14 0.35 2.57
CA VAL A 91 1.74 1.38 3.53
C VAL A 91 2.90 2.26 4.01
N GLN A 92 4.13 1.88 3.72
CA GLN A 92 5.35 2.58 4.14
C GLN A 92 5.97 3.41 3.01
N ASP A 93 5.54 3.18 1.77
CA ASP A 93 6.03 3.94 0.62
C ASP A 93 5.73 5.43 0.79
N VAL A 94 6.68 6.25 0.36
CA VAL A 94 6.59 7.72 0.42
C VAL A 94 7.03 8.27 -0.92
N PHE A 95 6.07 8.74 -1.69
CA PHE A 95 6.32 9.22 -3.04
C PHE A 95 6.56 10.74 -3.06
N ILE A 96 7.27 11.20 -4.09
CA ILE A 96 7.39 12.61 -4.41
C ILE A 96 6.06 13.07 -5.02
N THR A 97 5.53 14.18 -4.54
CA THR A 97 4.24 14.74 -4.94
C THR A 97 4.36 16.10 -5.64
N SER A 98 5.54 16.73 -5.59
CA SER A 98 5.76 18.01 -6.27
C SER A 98 7.22 18.15 -6.69
N LEU A 99 7.42 18.67 -7.90
CA LEU A 99 8.70 19.12 -8.47
C LEU A 99 8.53 20.54 -8.97
N VAL A 100 9.38 21.47 -8.52
CA VAL A 100 9.37 22.87 -8.96
C VAL A 100 10.80 23.33 -9.15
N ILE A 101 11.12 23.96 -10.29
CA ILE A 101 12.46 24.52 -10.53
C ILE A 101 12.44 26.01 -10.16
N GLU A 102 13.34 26.42 -9.26
CA GLU A 102 13.53 27.79 -8.82
C GLU A 102 15.02 28.14 -8.88
N LYS A 103 15.41 29.09 -9.72
CA LYS A 103 16.78 29.65 -9.78
C LYS A 103 17.89 28.57 -9.80
N GLY A 104 17.75 27.55 -10.63
CA GLY A 104 18.75 26.47 -10.76
C GLY A 104 18.68 25.40 -9.65
N THR A 105 17.68 25.47 -8.81
CA THR A 105 17.41 24.50 -7.75
C THR A 105 16.09 23.78 -8.02
N LEU A 106 16.06 22.46 -7.90
CA LEU A 106 14.84 21.67 -7.93
C LEU A 106 14.30 21.53 -6.52
N ILE A 107 13.13 22.14 -6.26
CA ILE A 107 12.39 21.99 -5.00
C ILE A 107 11.49 20.76 -5.11
N ILE A 108 11.62 19.86 -4.16
CA ILE A 108 10.99 18.55 -4.14
C ILE A 108 10.16 18.44 -2.86
N THR A 109 8.89 18.06 -2.98
CA THR A 109 8.04 17.78 -1.83
C THR A 109 7.55 16.35 -1.89
N ASN A 110 7.52 15.64 -0.77
CA ASN A 110 7.00 14.29 -0.68
C ASN A 110 5.61 14.26 0.00
N GLU A 111 4.98 13.10 0.05
CA GLU A 111 3.66 12.90 0.66
C GLU A 111 3.59 13.26 2.15
N ARG A 112 4.72 13.22 2.85
CA ARG A 112 4.81 13.62 4.27
C ARG A 112 4.93 15.11 4.46
N GLY A 113 4.97 15.88 3.35
CA GLY A 113 5.20 17.33 3.38
C GLY A 113 6.66 17.72 3.61
N ASP A 114 7.59 16.76 3.63
CA ASP A 114 9.01 17.07 3.68
C ASP A 114 9.44 17.77 2.39
N ARG A 115 10.22 18.84 2.54
CA ARG A 115 10.77 19.58 1.41
C ARG A 115 12.28 19.41 1.32
N TYR A 116 12.74 19.24 0.09
CA TYR A 116 14.16 19.12 -0.24
C TYR A 116 14.50 20.06 -1.37
N ALA A 117 15.74 20.55 -1.36
CA ALA A 117 16.32 21.37 -2.41
C ALA A 117 17.48 20.60 -3.04
N LEU A 118 17.41 20.33 -4.33
CA LEU A 118 18.47 19.75 -5.12
C LEU A 118 19.09 20.84 -6.00
N ASP A 119 20.33 21.21 -5.74
CA ASP A 119 21.09 22.10 -6.60
C ASP A 119 21.42 21.36 -7.91
N LEU A 120 20.97 21.89 -9.04
CA LEU A 120 21.08 21.21 -10.33
C LEU A 120 22.50 21.22 -10.90
N ALA A 121 23.35 22.15 -10.48
CA ALA A 121 24.74 22.26 -10.92
C ALA A 121 25.65 21.30 -10.13
N THR A 122 25.49 21.26 -8.81
CA THR A 122 26.35 20.49 -7.91
C THR A 122 25.77 19.14 -7.51
N ARG A 123 24.47 18.92 -7.75
CA ARG A 123 23.67 17.76 -7.32
C ARG A 123 23.60 17.60 -5.80
N LYS A 124 23.87 18.65 -5.07
CA LYS A 124 23.78 18.64 -3.60
C LYS A 124 22.32 18.68 -3.16
N VAL A 125 21.93 17.70 -2.34
CA VAL A 125 20.61 17.64 -1.73
C VAL A 125 20.67 18.23 -0.33
N THR A 126 19.71 19.11 -0.02
CA THR A 126 19.53 19.72 1.31
C THR A 126 18.08 19.56 1.73
N LYS A 127 17.83 19.04 2.94
CA LYS A 127 16.48 19.00 3.50
C LYS A 127 16.13 20.39 4.05
N SER A 128 15.03 20.96 3.57
CA SER A 128 14.49 22.19 4.15
C SER A 128 13.81 21.87 5.49
N LYS A 129 14.02 22.69 6.51
CA LYS A 129 13.25 22.54 7.74
C LYS A 129 11.79 22.90 7.42
N SER A 130 10.87 21.98 7.70
CA SER A 130 9.45 22.29 7.73
C SER A 130 9.20 23.38 8.77
N LYS A 131 8.49 24.44 8.35
CA LYS A 131 8.10 25.53 9.24
C LYS A 131 6.85 25.11 10.01
#